data_e74259a15290e138940bccd2042c49a6
#
_entry.id   e74259a15290e138940bccd2042c49a6
#
_cell.length_a   1.000
_cell.length_b   1.000
_cell.length_c   1.000
_cell.angle_alpha   90.00
_cell.angle_beta   90.00
_cell.angle_gamma   90.00
#
_symmetry.space_group_name_H-M   'P 1'
#
loop_
_entity.id
_entity.type
_entity.pdbx_description
1 polymer ?
#
loop_
_entity_poly.entity_id
_entity_poly.type
_entity_poly.pdbx_seq_one_letter_code
_entity_poly.pdbx_strand_id
1 'polypeptide(L)'
;PDSIYKKLRKNNTASKFILYLWDDAKNLFRRTHFKYFDRFYSYNINDCAIYKMLYLPMYTQCMHVGHLKNMYDICVIASANSNRLDIVKRIYEKYSSKYSFYIYLYQKPLVNIDNEWFHDKPLDYGQYIDVLRHSRCLLDIQNPIQEGPTTRAFDVMQTETKLITTNSNIINYPIYGENILIVNDDYIIDDTFVQKEYVCERREVYSLKDWLNKIEVI
;
A
#
# COMPACT_ATOMS: atom_id res chain seq x y z
N PRO A 1 12.97 11.55 -20.55
CA PRO A 1 13.87 12.54 -21.14
C PRO A 1 13.15 13.88 -21.32
N ASP A 2 13.84 14.98 -21.08
CA ASP A 2 13.33 16.35 -21.23
C ASP A 2 12.69 16.61 -22.60
N SER A 3 13.19 15.98 -23.65
CA SER A 3 12.66 16.11 -25.02
C SER A 3 11.21 15.65 -25.14
N ILE A 4 10.82 14.62 -24.41
CA ILE A 4 9.44 14.10 -24.41
C ILE A 4 8.50 15.13 -23.79
N TYR A 5 8.84 15.66 -22.61
CA TYR A 5 8.02 16.67 -21.94
C TYR A 5 7.90 17.96 -22.75
N LYS A 6 8.99 18.41 -23.38
CA LYS A 6 8.97 19.56 -24.29
C LYS A 6 8.02 19.34 -25.46
N LYS A 7 8.08 18.15 -26.09
CA LYS A 7 7.20 17.81 -27.22
C LYS A 7 5.74 17.75 -26.80
N LEU A 8 5.45 17.10 -25.65
CA LEU A 8 4.10 17.01 -25.10
C LEU A 8 3.52 18.41 -24.84
N ARG A 9 4.28 19.28 -24.17
CA ARG A 9 3.85 20.68 -23.93
C ARG A 9 3.59 21.46 -25.20
N LYS A 10 4.50 21.36 -26.18
CA LYS A 10 4.35 22.06 -27.47
C LYS A 10 3.08 21.65 -28.21
N ASN A 11 2.73 20.36 -28.16
CA ASN A 11 1.60 19.81 -28.91
C ASN A 11 0.26 19.92 -28.18
N ASN A 12 0.26 20.29 -26.88
CA ASN A 12 -0.93 20.31 -26.01
C ASN A 12 -0.96 21.60 -25.18
N THR A 13 -0.94 22.75 -25.84
CA THR A 13 -0.82 24.07 -25.20
C THR A 13 -1.99 24.45 -24.30
N ALA A 14 -3.18 23.94 -24.59
CA ALA A 14 -4.39 24.18 -23.79
C ALA A 14 -4.58 23.19 -22.62
N SER A 15 -3.73 22.13 -22.55
CA SER A 15 -3.87 21.09 -21.52
C SER A 15 -3.12 21.45 -20.24
N LYS A 16 -3.72 21.16 -19.09
CA LYS A 16 -3.01 21.15 -17.81
C LYS A 16 -2.21 19.86 -17.65
N PHE A 17 -0.98 19.99 -17.22
CA PHE A 17 -0.09 18.86 -16.97
C PHE A 17 0.06 18.68 -15.46
N ILE A 18 -0.38 17.56 -14.98
CA ILE A 18 -0.36 17.20 -13.54
C ILE A 18 0.63 16.05 -13.36
N LEU A 19 1.51 16.19 -12.37
CA LEU A 19 2.40 15.13 -11.94
C LEU A 19 1.89 14.58 -10.63
N TYR A 20 1.68 13.26 -10.56
CA TYR A 20 1.47 12.53 -9.33
C TYR A 20 2.61 11.52 -9.15
N LEU A 21 3.31 11.60 -8.03
CA LEU A 21 4.34 10.63 -7.69
C LEU A 21 3.70 9.45 -6.95
N TRP A 22 3.86 8.26 -7.52
CA TRP A 22 3.39 6.99 -6.99
C TRP A 22 4.43 6.30 -6.10
N ASP A 23 5.68 6.71 -6.19
CA ASP A 23 6.81 6.29 -5.39
C ASP A 23 7.54 7.51 -4.83
N ASP A 24 8.39 7.31 -3.82
CA ASP A 24 9.15 8.38 -3.20
C ASP A 24 10.00 9.14 -4.22
N ALA A 25 9.97 10.45 -4.17
CA ALA A 25 10.66 11.33 -5.12
C ALA A 25 12.16 11.07 -5.21
N LYS A 26 12.79 10.69 -4.09
CA LYS A 26 14.22 10.35 -4.03
C LYS A 26 14.61 9.20 -4.95
N ASN A 27 13.66 8.29 -5.27
CA ASN A 27 13.92 7.10 -6.06
C ASN A 27 13.69 7.31 -7.57
N LEU A 28 12.84 8.26 -7.96
CA LEU A 28 12.30 8.33 -9.32
C LEU A 28 12.47 9.67 -10.02
N PHE A 29 12.63 10.78 -9.30
CA PHE A 29 12.35 12.08 -9.89
C PHE A 29 13.54 13.05 -9.89
N ARG A 30 13.71 13.74 -11.02
CA ARG A 30 14.66 14.86 -11.14
C ARG A 30 13.91 16.18 -11.03
N ARG A 31 14.29 17.05 -10.09
CA ARG A 31 13.71 18.41 -9.93
C ARG A 31 13.61 19.21 -11.23
N THR A 32 14.49 18.96 -12.18
CA THR A 32 14.48 19.64 -13.49
C THR A 32 13.23 19.38 -14.31
N HIS A 33 12.46 18.32 -13.99
CA HIS A 33 11.22 18.00 -14.70
C HIS A 33 10.01 18.81 -14.22
N PHE A 34 10.03 19.38 -13.02
CA PHE A 34 8.91 20.18 -12.48
C PHE A 34 8.44 21.29 -13.42
N LYS A 35 9.36 21.95 -14.12
CA LYS A 35 9.04 23.02 -15.09
C LYS A 35 8.08 22.60 -16.22
N TYR A 36 7.81 21.32 -16.39
CA TYR A 36 6.90 20.81 -17.41
C TYR A 36 5.48 20.54 -16.91
N PHE A 37 5.23 20.70 -15.62
CA PHE A 37 3.94 20.43 -15.01
C PHE A 37 3.38 21.68 -14.37
N ASP A 38 2.05 21.76 -14.32
CA ASP A 38 1.34 22.88 -13.73
C ASP A 38 1.05 22.64 -12.26
N ARG A 39 0.99 21.36 -11.85
CA ARG A 39 0.77 20.90 -10.48
C ARG A 39 1.52 19.63 -10.19
N PHE A 40 1.80 19.45 -8.88
CA PHE A 40 2.60 18.35 -8.36
C PHE A 40 1.93 17.76 -7.15
N TYR A 41 1.74 16.47 -7.15
CA TYR A 41 1.19 15.71 -6.04
C TYR A 41 2.11 14.58 -5.66
N SER A 42 2.16 14.27 -4.37
CA SER A 42 2.79 13.05 -3.85
C SER A 42 1.91 12.42 -2.77
N TYR A 43 1.96 11.11 -2.68
CA TYR A 43 1.39 10.36 -1.58
C TYR A 43 2.28 10.41 -0.32
N ASN A 44 3.56 10.76 -0.48
CA ASN A 44 4.52 10.86 0.61
C ASN A 44 4.54 12.28 1.18
N ILE A 45 4.17 12.42 2.46
CA ILE A 45 4.12 13.70 3.17
C ILE A 45 5.50 14.38 3.21
N ASN A 46 6.58 13.61 3.36
CA ASN A 46 7.93 14.15 3.37
C ASN A 46 8.32 14.75 2.02
N ASP A 47 7.94 14.09 0.91
CA ASP A 47 8.13 14.66 -0.43
C ASP A 47 7.35 15.95 -0.61
N CYS A 48 6.12 16.01 -0.08
CA CYS A 48 5.31 17.22 -0.11
C CYS A 48 6.04 18.40 0.58
N ALA A 49 6.62 18.15 1.75
CA ALA A 49 7.38 19.16 2.49
C ALA A 49 8.67 19.58 1.76
N ILE A 50 9.47 18.62 1.28
CA ILE A 50 10.79 18.87 0.67
C ILE A 50 10.65 19.53 -0.71
N TYR A 51 9.69 19.07 -1.53
CA TYR A 51 9.56 19.49 -2.93
C TYR A 51 8.41 20.47 -3.17
N LYS A 52 7.70 20.90 -2.09
CA LYS A 52 6.52 21.79 -2.17
C LYS A 52 5.41 21.20 -3.05
N MET A 53 5.17 19.91 -2.91
CA MET A 53 4.10 19.20 -3.59
C MET A 53 2.81 19.23 -2.75
N LEU A 54 1.67 19.08 -3.41
CA LEU A 54 0.40 18.90 -2.72
C LEU A 54 0.28 17.43 -2.28
N TYR A 55 -0.18 17.22 -1.05
CA TYR A 55 -0.47 15.87 -0.59
C TYR A 55 -1.74 15.35 -1.26
N LEU A 56 -1.62 14.18 -1.86
CA LEU A 56 -2.76 13.41 -2.36
C LEU A 56 -2.51 11.93 -2.01
N PRO A 57 -3.33 11.31 -1.16
CA PRO A 57 -3.15 9.92 -0.78
C PRO A 57 -3.22 8.99 -1.99
N MET A 58 -2.72 7.80 -1.86
CA MET A 58 -3.01 6.74 -2.83
C MET A 58 -4.50 6.43 -2.81
N TYR A 59 -4.99 5.81 -3.87
CA TYR A 59 -6.37 5.37 -3.99
C TYR A 59 -6.44 3.85 -4.10
N THR A 60 -7.59 3.31 -3.79
CA THR A 60 -7.93 1.92 -4.05
C THR A 60 -8.77 1.79 -5.32
N GLN A 61 -8.54 0.74 -6.09
CA GLN A 61 -9.40 0.38 -7.23
C GLN A 61 -10.61 -0.42 -6.77
N CYS A 62 -10.56 -1.00 -5.58
CA CYS A 62 -11.66 -1.74 -4.99
C CYS A 62 -12.77 -0.77 -4.58
N MET A 63 -13.99 -1.05 -4.99
CA MET A 63 -15.18 -0.47 -4.36
C MET A 63 -15.47 -1.26 -3.09
N HIS A 64 -16.10 -0.61 -2.09
CA HIS A 64 -16.47 -1.30 -0.87
C HIS A 64 -17.23 -2.59 -1.15
N VAL A 65 -16.64 -3.70 -0.75
CA VAL A 65 -17.20 -5.05 -0.95
C VAL A 65 -17.50 -5.78 0.35
N GLY A 66 -17.10 -5.18 1.47
CA GLY A 66 -17.32 -5.73 2.81
C GLY A 66 -16.52 -7.01 3.09
N HIS A 67 -16.57 -7.41 4.33
CA HIS A 67 -15.92 -8.61 4.83
C HIS A 67 -16.76 -9.87 4.57
N LEU A 68 -16.12 -11.01 4.46
CA LEU A 68 -16.74 -12.34 4.40
C LEU A 68 -16.39 -13.13 5.64
N LYS A 69 -16.80 -14.41 5.67
CA LYS A 69 -16.44 -15.31 6.78
C LYS A 69 -14.91 -15.45 6.85
N ASN A 70 -14.35 -15.21 8.04
CA ASN A 70 -12.93 -15.40 8.27
C ASN A 70 -12.50 -16.85 8.01
N MET A 71 -11.57 -17.01 7.08
CA MET A 71 -10.83 -18.25 6.82
C MET A 71 -9.43 -18.17 7.41
N TYR A 72 -8.89 -16.95 7.49
CA TYR A 72 -7.54 -16.68 7.99
C TYR A 72 -7.57 -15.56 9.02
N ASP A 73 -6.73 -15.69 10.05
CA ASP A 73 -6.51 -14.61 11.00
C ASP A 73 -5.56 -13.55 10.43
N ILE A 74 -4.52 -14.00 9.74
CA ILE A 74 -3.52 -13.10 9.14
C ILE A 74 -3.21 -13.55 7.71
N CYS A 75 -3.32 -12.62 6.76
CA CYS A 75 -2.80 -12.85 5.41
C CYS A 75 -1.54 -12.01 5.14
N VAL A 76 -0.65 -12.55 4.31
CA VAL A 76 0.57 -11.89 3.81
C VAL A 76 0.60 -12.05 2.30
N ILE A 77 0.54 -10.94 1.57
CA ILE A 77 0.61 -10.95 0.11
C ILE A 77 1.64 -9.90 -0.32
N ALA A 78 2.80 -10.36 -0.80
CA ALA A 78 3.90 -9.46 -1.12
C ALA A 78 4.84 -10.05 -2.17
N SER A 79 5.68 -9.19 -2.78
CA SER A 79 6.88 -9.67 -3.46
C SER A 79 7.93 -10.11 -2.43
N ALA A 80 8.61 -11.22 -2.69
CA ALA A 80 9.65 -11.77 -1.82
C ALA A 80 10.98 -11.00 -1.91
N ASN A 81 10.90 -9.67 -1.90
CA ASN A 81 12.07 -8.80 -2.01
C ASN A 81 12.64 -8.46 -0.63
N SER A 82 13.93 -8.14 -0.58
CA SER A 82 14.62 -7.68 0.63
C SER A 82 14.50 -8.64 1.82
N ASN A 83 14.39 -8.09 3.02
CA ASN A 83 14.24 -8.83 4.28
C ASN A 83 12.82 -9.34 4.60
N ARG A 84 11.87 -9.18 3.66
CA ARG A 84 10.45 -9.57 3.90
C ARG A 84 10.29 -11.03 4.26
N LEU A 85 11.00 -11.92 3.58
CA LEU A 85 10.94 -13.35 3.87
C LEU A 85 11.34 -13.65 5.32
N ASP A 86 12.44 -13.07 5.79
CA ASP A 86 12.91 -13.31 7.15
C ASP A 86 11.92 -12.79 8.20
N ILE A 87 11.30 -11.64 7.94
CA ILE A 87 10.27 -11.09 8.81
C ILE A 87 9.02 -11.98 8.81
N VAL A 88 8.56 -12.43 7.64
CA VAL A 88 7.41 -13.35 7.53
C VAL A 88 7.67 -14.64 8.29
N LYS A 89 8.86 -15.23 8.12
CA LYS A 89 9.24 -16.46 8.83
C LYS A 89 9.20 -16.27 10.35
N ARG A 90 9.83 -15.22 10.88
CA ARG A 90 9.84 -14.91 12.31
C ARG A 90 8.43 -14.75 12.88
N ILE A 91 7.57 -14.02 12.18
CA ILE A 91 6.18 -13.82 12.61
C ILE A 91 5.41 -15.15 12.54
N TYR A 92 5.56 -15.91 11.47
CA TYR A 92 4.91 -17.22 11.32
C TYR A 92 5.36 -18.18 12.41
N GLU A 93 6.65 -18.34 12.65
CA GLU A 93 7.19 -19.21 13.72
C GLU A 93 6.65 -18.82 15.11
N LYS A 94 6.49 -17.53 15.36
CA LYS A 94 6.01 -17.02 16.64
C LYS A 94 4.50 -17.22 16.86
N TYR A 95 3.69 -17.22 15.78
CA TYR A 95 2.25 -17.12 15.89
C TYR A 95 1.46 -18.23 15.19
N SER A 96 2.08 -19.12 14.42
CA SER A 96 1.38 -20.18 13.67
C SER A 96 0.66 -21.21 14.53
N SER A 97 1.07 -21.39 15.78
CA SER A 97 0.34 -22.22 16.74
C SER A 97 -0.96 -21.58 17.24
N LYS A 98 -1.14 -20.28 17.04
CA LYS A 98 -2.26 -19.49 17.57
C LYS A 98 -3.18 -18.94 16.47
N TYR A 99 -2.63 -18.55 15.34
CA TYR A 99 -3.35 -17.94 14.22
C TYR A 99 -3.23 -18.76 12.95
N SER A 100 -4.30 -18.77 12.17
CA SER A 100 -4.30 -19.27 10.81
C SER A 100 -3.71 -18.25 9.86
N PHE A 101 -2.82 -18.70 8.97
CA PHE A 101 -2.14 -17.83 8.02
C PHE A 101 -2.49 -18.17 6.56
N TYR A 102 -2.61 -17.14 5.74
CA TYR A 102 -2.50 -17.23 4.29
C TYR A 102 -1.25 -16.48 3.86
N ILE A 103 -0.26 -17.16 3.27
CA ILE A 103 1.00 -16.53 2.86
C ILE A 103 1.19 -16.73 1.36
N TYR A 104 1.31 -15.64 0.63
CA TYR A 104 1.56 -15.61 -0.81
C TYR A 104 2.72 -14.66 -1.12
N LEU A 105 3.88 -15.23 -1.47
CA LEU A 105 5.08 -14.47 -1.79
C LEU A 105 5.39 -14.62 -3.28
N TYR A 106 5.27 -13.53 -4.02
CA TYR A 106 5.62 -13.50 -5.43
C TYR A 106 7.12 -13.32 -5.61
N GLN A 107 7.74 -14.21 -6.38
CA GLN A 107 9.14 -14.12 -6.78
C GLN A 107 9.35 -14.66 -8.19
N LYS A 108 10.03 -13.89 -9.03
CA LYS A 108 10.41 -14.28 -10.37
C LYS A 108 11.89 -13.93 -10.63
N PRO A 109 12.71 -14.90 -11.09
CA PRO A 109 12.42 -16.32 -11.21
C PRO A 109 12.28 -17.00 -9.84
N LEU A 110 11.56 -18.12 -9.78
CA LEU A 110 11.62 -19.03 -8.65
C LEU A 110 12.99 -19.71 -8.66
N VAL A 111 13.85 -19.34 -7.71
CA VAL A 111 15.17 -19.94 -7.57
C VAL A 111 15.10 -20.97 -6.44
N ASN A 112 15.05 -22.27 -6.80
CA ASN A 112 15.20 -23.44 -5.91
C ASN A 112 14.60 -23.31 -4.50
N ILE A 113 13.39 -22.74 -4.40
CA ILE A 113 12.70 -22.56 -3.11
C ILE A 113 11.56 -23.59 -3.08
N ASP A 114 11.81 -24.70 -2.41
CA ASP A 114 10.80 -25.69 -2.07
C ASP A 114 10.01 -25.21 -0.83
N ASN A 115 9.13 -24.22 -1.07
CA ASN A 115 8.29 -23.66 -0.03
C ASN A 115 6.96 -23.20 -0.66
N GLU A 116 5.86 -23.70 -0.15
CA GLU A 116 4.49 -23.46 -0.61
C GLU A 116 4.07 -21.97 -0.62
N TRP A 117 4.81 -21.09 0.06
CA TRP A 117 4.52 -19.66 0.08
C TRP A 117 4.93 -18.93 -1.20
N PHE A 118 5.82 -19.54 -2.01
CA PHE A 118 6.39 -18.87 -3.18
C PHE A 118 5.65 -19.21 -4.46
N HIS A 119 5.39 -18.17 -5.24
CA HIS A 119 4.69 -18.25 -6.51
C HIS A 119 5.44 -17.45 -7.59
N ASP A 120 5.43 -17.94 -8.81
CA ASP A 120 6.06 -17.32 -9.99
C ASP A 120 5.16 -16.30 -10.69
N LYS A 121 3.89 -16.21 -10.28
CA LYS A 121 2.90 -15.25 -10.77
C LYS A 121 2.33 -14.44 -9.62
N PRO A 122 2.11 -13.13 -9.80
CA PRO A 122 1.36 -12.37 -8.82
C PRO A 122 -0.10 -12.84 -8.81
N LEU A 123 -0.78 -12.70 -7.66
CA LEU A 123 -2.24 -12.77 -7.64
C LEU A 123 -2.83 -11.69 -8.57
N ASP A 124 -3.88 -12.00 -9.29
CA ASP A 124 -4.67 -10.96 -9.90
C ASP A 124 -5.41 -10.14 -8.83
N TYR A 125 -5.89 -8.95 -9.21
CA TYR A 125 -6.47 -8.04 -8.23
C TYR A 125 -7.74 -8.60 -7.59
N GLY A 126 -8.55 -9.36 -8.32
CA GLY A 126 -9.75 -10.01 -7.78
C GLY A 126 -9.43 -11.06 -6.73
N GLN A 127 -8.45 -11.93 -7.03
CA GLN A 127 -7.96 -12.95 -6.09
C GLN A 127 -7.37 -12.30 -4.82
N TYR A 128 -6.59 -11.24 -4.99
CA TYR A 128 -6.03 -10.47 -3.88
C TYR A 128 -7.13 -9.91 -2.96
N ILE A 129 -8.13 -9.26 -3.53
CA ILE A 129 -9.27 -8.71 -2.78
C ILE A 129 -10.07 -9.81 -2.09
N ASP A 130 -10.26 -10.95 -2.75
CA ASP A 130 -10.97 -12.09 -2.16
C ASP A 130 -10.25 -12.64 -0.92
N VAL A 131 -8.93 -12.76 -0.97
CA VAL A 131 -8.13 -13.15 0.21
C VAL A 131 -8.29 -12.13 1.35
N LEU A 132 -8.26 -10.82 1.05
CA LEU A 132 -8.48 -9.80 2.08
C LEU A 132 -9.85 -9.96 2.75
N ARG A 133 -10.91 -10.14 1.97
CA ARG A 133 -12.28 -10.32 2.48
C ARG A 133 -12.45 -11.54 3.38
N HIS A 134 -11.58 -12.53 3.25
CA HIS A 134 -11.58 -13.74 4.07
C HIS A 134 -10.54 -13.71 5.21
N SER A 135 -9.88 -12.55 5.44
CA SER A 135 -8.83 -12.43 6.44
C SER A 135 -9.16 -11.35 7.47
N ARG A 136 -8.91 -11.60 8.75
CA ARG A 136 -9.05 -10.59 9.81
C ARG A 136 -8.06 -9.45 9.65
N CYS A 137 -6.81 -9.80 9.34
CA CYS A 137 -5.71 -8.84 9.25
C CYS A 137 -4.84 -9.10 8.01
N LEU A 138 -4.37 -8.03 7.38
CA LEU A 138 -3.29 -8.07 6.41
C LEU A 138 -1.99 -7.66 7.12
N LEU A 139 -0.94 -8.47 7.02
CA LEU A 139 0.41 -8.10 7.42
C LEU A 139 1.13 -7.44 6.23
N ASP A 140 1.35 -6.14 6.33
CA ASP A 140 2.09 -5.34 5.34
C ASP A 140 3.50 -5.02 5.84
N ILE A 141 4.50 -5.70 5.27
CA ILE A 141 5.90 -5.44 5.56
C ILE A 141 6.41 -4.37 4.61
N GLN A 142 6.75 -3.23 5.17
CA GLN A 142 7.22 -2.07 4.41
C GLN A 142 8.51 -2.38 3.65
N ASN A 143 8.64 -1.82 2.47
CA ASN A 143 9.92 -1.76 1.78
C ASN A 143 10.77 -0.66 2.43
N PRO A 144 12.00 -0.95 2.90
CA PRO A 144 12.85 0.04 3.58
C PRO A 144 13.16 1.32 2.78
N ILE A 145 13.03 1.26 1.45
CA ILE A 145 13.25 2.42 0.57
C ILE A 145 12.02 3.31 0.41
N GLN A 146 10.84 2.89 0.89
CA GLN A 146 9.58 3.65 0.83
C GLN A 146 9.20 4.14 2.23
N GLU A 147 8.69 5.36 2.32
CA GLU A 147 8.30 5.97 3.60
C GLU A 147 6.78 6.05 3.77
N GLY A 148 6.06 6.27 2.68
CA GLY A 148 4.60 6.38 2.71
C GLY A 148 3.88 5.02 2.79
N PRO A 149 2.58 5.03 3.14
CA PRO A 149 1.75 3.83 3.15
C PRO A 149 1.57 3.28 1.73
N THR A 150 1.57 1.96 1.61
CA THR A 150 1.34 1.27 0.33
C THR A 150 -0.14 1.30 -0.05
N THR A 151 -0.48 0.96 -1.30
CA THR A 151 -1.88 0.80 -1.75
C THR A 151 -2.65 -0.20 -0.89
N ARG A 152 -1.96 -1.21 -0.34
CA ARG A 152 -2.57 -2.21 0.56
C ARG A 152 -3.23 -1.59 1.78
N ALA A 153 -2.67 -0.51 2.32
CA ALA A 153 -3.27 0.21 3.46
C ALA A 153 -4.65 0.80 3.12
N PHE A 154 -4.88 1.13 1.85
CA PHE A 154 -6.15 1.66 1.36
C PHE A 154 -7.13 0.55 0.92
N ASP A 155 -6.60 -0.54 0.38
CA ASP A 155 -7.42 -1.69 -0.05
C ASP A 155 -8.07 -2.39 1.16
N VAL A 156 -7.37 -2.52 2.29
CA VAL A 156 -7.92 -3.16 3.50
C VAL A 156 -9.13 -2.43 4.06
N MET A 157 -9.23 -1.12 3.88
CA MET A 157 -10.40 -0.35 4.30
C MET A 157 -11.66 -0.73 3.51
N GLN A 158 -11.52 -1.11 2.24
CA GLN A 158 -12.65 -1.48 1.38
C GLN A 158 -13.16 -2.90 1.65
N THR A 159 -12.32 -3.72 2.24
CA THR A 159 -12.62 -5.13 2.56
C THR A 159 -12.93 -5.38 4.03
N GLU A 160 -12.90 -4.32 4.87
CA GLU A 160 -13.04 -4.42 6.34
C GLU A 160 -12.01 -5.34 6.98
N THR A 161 -10.82 -5.38 6.38
CA THR A 161 -9.66 -6.09 6.89
C THR A 161 -8.81 -5.13 7.71
N LYS A 162 -8.26 -5.54 8.85
CA LYS A 162 -7.35 -4.70 9.63
C LYS A 162 -5.93 -4.77 9.07
N LEU A 163 -5.13 -3.75 9.34
CA LEU A 163 -3.75 -3.67 8.88
C LEU A 163 -2.78 -3.87 10.04
N ILE A 164 -1.87 -4.83 9.91
CA ILE A 164 -0.67 -4.95 10.74
C ILE A 164 0.49 -4.50 9.86
N THR A 165 1.26 -3.51 10.26
CA THR A 165 2.32 -2.97 9.41
C THR A 165 3.62 -2.71 10.17
N THR A 166 4.74 -2.88 9.47
CA THR A 166 6.07 -2.46 9.96
C THR A 166 6.38 -0.99 9.62
N ASN A 167 5.46 -0.29 8.95
CA ASN A 167 5.64 1.13 8.61
C ASN A 167 5.29 2.01 9.80
N SER A 168 6.28 2.38 10.61
CA SER A 168 6.08 3.30 11.74
C SER A 168 5.68 4.72 11.31
N ASN A 169 6.00 5.13 10.07
CA ASN A 169 5.64 6.46 9.57
C ASN A 169 4.13 6.61 9.31
N ILE A 170 3.38 5.51 9.23
CA ILE A 170 1.94 5.56 8.93
C ILE A 170 1.15 6.41 9.93
N ILE A 171 1.66 6.58 11.16
CA ILE A 171 1.07 7.43 12.19
C ILE A 171 0.92 8.90 11.76
N ASN A 172 1.74 9.35 10.80
CA ASN A 172 1.73 10.72 10.28
C ASN A 172 0.71 10.91 9.15
N TYR A 173 0.01 9.85 8.74
CA TYR A 173 -0.90 9.88 7.60
C TYR A 173 -2.36 9.85 8.03
N PRO A 174 -3.27 10.56 7.32
CA PRO A 174 -4.69 10.62 7.67
C PRO A 174 -5.41 9.26 7.70
N ILE A 175 -4.80 8.23 7.10
CA ILE A 175 -5.34 6.87 7.10
C ILE A 175 -5.14 6.15 8.45
N TYR A 176 -4.22 6.63 9.30
CA TYR A 176 -3.95 6.00 10.58
C TYR A 176 -5.14 6.07 11.52
N GLY A 177 -5.53 4.92 12.08
CA GLY A 177 -6.71 4.80 12.95
C GLY A 177 -6.75 3.46 13.70
N GLU A 178 -7.89 3.15 14.29
CA GLU A 178 -8.09 1.99 15.18
C GLU A 178 -7.90 0.61 14.48
N ASN A 179 -7.97 0.58 13.17
CA ASN A 179 -7.81 -0.64 12.37
C ASN A 179 -6.37 -0.88 11.94
N ILE A 180 -5.41 -0.11 12.45
CA ILE A 180 -3.98 -0.21 12.09
C ILE A 180 -3.14 -0.48 13.33
N LEU A 181 -2.40 -1.59 13.31
CA LEU A 181 -1.40 -1.95 14.30
C LEU A 181 0.01 -1.79 13.72
N ILE A 182 0.84 -0.98 14.35
CA ILE A 182 2.25 -0.87 14.02
C ILE A 182 3.01 -1.91 14.85
N VAL A 183 3.79 -2.76 14.17
CA VAL A 183 4.70 -3.71 14.83
C VAL A 183 6.15 -3.25 14.66
N ASN A 184 6.89 -3.26 15.75
CA ASN A 184 8.30 -2.90 15.81
C ASN A 184 9.20 -4.12 15.50
N ASP A 185 10.51 -3.99 15.68
CA ASP A 185 11.52 -5.01 15.35
C ASP A 185 11.39 -6.32 16.14
N ASP A 186 10.68 -6.33 17.25
CA ASP A 186 10.33 -7.52 18.02
C ASP A 186 9.13 -8.28 17.47
N TYR A 187 8.41 -7.69 16.50
CA TYR A 187 7.24 -8.24 15.82
C TYR A 187 6.17 -8.76 16.79
N ILE A 188 5.87 -7.97 17.83
CA ILE A 188 4.79 -8.30 18.76
C ILE A 188 3.46 -7.89 18.14
N ILE A 189 2.59 -8.89 17.96
CA ILE A 189 1.20 -8.69 17.52
C ILE A 189 0.30 -8.77 18.75
N ASP A 190 -0.46 -7.68 18.98
CA ASP A 190 -1.44 -7.65 20.06
C ASP A 190 -2.64 -8.54 19.72
N ASP A 191 -2.90 -9.52 20.56
CA ASP A 191 -4.00 -10.44 20.41
C ASP A 191 -5.37 -9.75 20.41
N THR A 192 -5.52 -8.75 21.25
CA THR A 192 -6.79 -7.99 21.33
C THR A 192 -7.06 -7.29 20.00
N PHE A 193 -6.02 -6.80 19.34
CA PHE A 193 -6.15 -6.20 18.02
C PHE A 193 -6.62 -7.23 16.98
N VAL A 194 -6.03 -8.44 16.94
CA VAL A 194 -6.41 -9.47 15.95
C VAL A 194 -7.86 -9.90 16.15
N GLN A 195 -8.31 -10.04 17.40
CA GLN A 195 -9.67 -10.52 17.71
C GLN A 195 -10.75 -9.43 17.66
N LYS A 196 -10.36 -8.16 17.82
CA LYS A 196 -11.29 -7.02 17.76
C LYS A 196 -12.00 -6.96 16.41
N GLU A 197 -13.29 -6.63 16.42
CA GLU A 197 -14.05 -6.35 15.19
C GLU A 197 -13.49 -5.11 14.47
N TYR A 198 -13.70 -5.05 13.16
CA TYR A 198 -13.33 -3.90 12.35
C TYR A 198 -14.19 -2.68 12.73
N VAL A 199 -13.56 -1.55 12.97
CA VAL A 199 -14.26 -0.29 13.24
C VAL A 199 -14.57 0.40 11.92
N CYS A 200 -15.87 0.66 11.67
CA CYS A 200 -16.28 1.30 10.43
C CYS A 200 -15.74 2.74 10.32
N GLU A 201 -15.02 3.02 9.24
CA GLU A 201 -14.39 4.32 8.96
C GLU A 201 -14.92 4.88 7.63
N ARG A 202 -14.67 6.18 7.39
CA ARG A 202 -15.00 6.82 6.11
C ARG A 202 -14.05 6.36 5.01
N ARG A 203 -14.56 5.55 4.08
CA ARG A 203 -13.77 4.87 3.04
C ARG A 203 -13.79 5.57 1.70
N GLU A 204 -14.86 6.33 1.44
CA GLU A 204 -15.13 6.96 0.14
C GLU A 204 -14.01 7.91 -0.28
N VAL A 205 -13.33 8.51 0.68
CA VAL A 205 -12.24 9.46 0.46
C VAL A 205 -11.01 8.87 -0.23
N TYR A 206 -10.91 7.55 -0.32
CA TYR A 206 -9.79 6.85 -0.97
C TYR A 206 -10.20 6.12 -2.25
N SER A 207 -11.42 6.32 -2.74
CA SER A 207 -11.83 5.78 -4.03
C SER A 207 -11.13 6.49 -5.19
N LEU A 208 -10.97 5.78 -6.32
CA LEU A 208 -10.45 6.39 -7.55
C LEU A 208 -11.29 7.60 -7.98
N LYS A 209 -12.61 7.54 -7.82
CA LYS A 209 -13.52 8.64 -8.15
C LYS A 209 -13.21 9.89 -7.32
N ASP A 210 -13.07 9.73 -6.00
CA ASP A 210 -12.76 10.84 -5.10
C ASP A 210 -11.36 11.41 -5.37
N TRP A 211 -10.41 10.52 -5.64
CA TRP A 211 -9.05 10.88 -6.02
C TRP A 211 -9.00 11.73 -7.30
N LEU A 212 -9.73 11.33 -8.35
CA LEU A 212 -9.85 12.11 -9.60
C LEU A 212 -10.51 13.46 -9.33
N ASN A 213 -11.58 13.50 -8.54
CA ASN A 213 -12.26 14.77 -8.18
C ASN A 213 -11.29 15.74 -7.48
N LYS A 214 -10.40 15.25 -6.62
CA LYS A 214 -9.39 16.09 -5.95
C LYS A 214 -8.35 16.68 -6.91
N ILE A 215 -8.07 16.00 -8.01
CA ILE A 215 -7.21 16.52 -9.08
C ILE A 215 -7.94 17.52 -9.97
N GLU A 216 -9.24 17.30 -10.25
CA GLU A 216 -10.02 18.11 -11.18
C GLU A 216 -10.56 19.42 -10.55
N VAL A 217 -10.80 19.43 -9.24
CA VAL A 217 -11.33 20.61 -8.49
C VAL A 217 -10.30 21.76 -8.45
N ILE A 218 -9.66 21.94 -9.58
CA ILE A 218 -8.67 22.98 -9.62
C ILE A 218 -8.93 23.89 -10.81
#